data_d5427548c64517fe08cef51726045ab1
#
_entry.id   d5427548c64517fe08cef51726045ab1
#
_cell.length_a   1.000
_cell.length_b   1.000
_cell.length_c   1.000
_cell.angle_alpha   90.00
_cell.angle_beta   90.00
_cell.angle_gamma   90.00
#
_symmetry.space_group_name_H-M   'P 1'
#
loop_
_entity.id
_entity.type
_entity.pdbx_description
1 polymer ?
#
loop_
_entity_poly.entity_id
_entity_poly.type
_entity_poly.pdbx_seq_one_letter_code
_entity_poly.pdbx_strand_id
1 'polypeptide(L)'
;KKGTFMIRPRFFESEIEIEDFEYLLDTVQKYSDKRLHLTTRQDFQLHGIKRENLPDLLETISKRGFFTKATCGDSTRAVITPETTGFEEEVFDVSPYAKITTDYILDGRTFMHLPRKYKIAFSNKEENSLYVKINDIGFQAVIQDGKKGFRVYVGGGIGPISTNAIVLREFIEEDEFLYYIHAIRSVFNDHGNRKIRARARLRYVLLNLGEEKFLELCNEYISNFYAEKGDSLKIYTRKLLDEREILDKEKKLKKIELFSSEENTDESIKNDEFVKSDRNIVAGKYKGEYGYYLRPARGNIYKEDGEKLIE
;
A
#
# COMPACT_ATOMS: atom_id res chain seq x y z
N LYS A 1 -17.74 17.53 10.27
CA LYS A 1 -18.54 18.50 11.08
C LYS A 1 -17.79 19.83 11.11
N LYS A 2 -18.49 20.97 11.07
CA LYS A 2 -17.85 22.29 11.13
C LYS A 2 -17.12 22.44 12.46
N GLY A 3 -15.85 22.87 12.46
CA GLY A 3 -15.04 23.05 13.67
C GLY A 3 -14.34 21.80 14.20
N THR A 4 -14.37 20.68 13.47
CA THR A 4 -13.64 19.48 13.83
C THR A 4 -12.68 19.05 12.72
N PHE A 5 -11.67 18.27 13.08
CA PHE A 5 -10.61 17.80 12.21
C PHE A 5 -10.65 16.28 12.04
N MET A 6 -9.96 15.80 11.03
CA MET A 6 -9.67 14.40 10.80
C MET A 6 -8.17 14.21 10.76
N ILE A 7 -7.65 13.24 11.47
CA ILE A 7 -6.26 12.79 11.42
C ILE A 7 -6.23 11.40 10.80
N ARG A 8 -5.19 11.13 10.04
CA ARG A 8 -4.91 9.84 9.46
C ARG A 8 -3.49 9.45 9.84
N PRO A 9 -3.31 8.56 10.81
CA PRO A 9 -2.03 7.92 11.07
C PRO A 9 -1.60 7.12 9.83
N ARG A 10 -0.33 7.12 9.52
CA ARG A 10 0.24 6.28 8.48
C ARG A 10 0.84 5.04 9.09
N PHE A 11 0.57 3.92 8.47
CA PHE A 11 1.14 2.63 8.79
C PHE A 11 2.16 2.25 7.71
N PHE A 12 3.16 1.50 8.12
CA PHE A 12 4.07 0.84 7.22
C PHE A 12 3.51 -0.55 6.87
N GLU A 13 3.72 -1.02 5.65
CA GLU A 13 3.42 -2.38 5.19
C GLU A 13 1.93 -2.77 5.21
N SER A 14 1.02 -1.86 5.52
CA SER A 14 -0.42 -2.15 5.67
C SER A 14 -0.76 -3.16 6.78
N GLU A 15 0.20 -3.45 7.65
CA GLU A 15 0.07 -4.30 8.82
C GLU A 15 0.02 -3.46 10.09
N ILE A 16 -0.61 -3.97 11.11
CA ILE A 16 -0.66 -3.37 12.45
C ILE A 16 -0.58 -4.48 13.49
N GLU A 17 0.29 -4.31 14.48
CA GLU A 17 0.35 -5.19 15.63
C GLU A 17 -0.88 -4.97 16.53
N ILE A 18 -1.27 -6.00 17.28
CA ILE A 18 -2.46 -5.96 18.14
C ILE A 18 -2.34 -4.83 19.16
N GLU A 19 -1.18 -4.64 19.78
CA GLU A 19 -0.91 -3.59 20.77
C GLU A 19 -1.04 -2.18 20.17
N ASP A 20 -0.71 -2.00 18.89
CA ASP A 20 -0.90 -0.75 18.17
C ASP A 20 -2.36 -0.49 17.82
N PHE A 21 -3.09 -1.56 17.52
CA PHE A 21 -4.52 -1.48 17.29
C PHE A 21 -5.28 -1.10 18.58
N GLU A 22 -4.97 -1.73 19.72
CA GLU A 22 -5.49 -1.37 21.05
C GLU A 22 -5.22 0.10 21.37
N TYR A 23 -3.96 0.53 21.18
CA TYR A 23 -3.56 1.91 21.40
C TYR A 23 -4.37 2.91 20.58
N LEU A 24 -4.69 2.58 19.33
CA LEU A 24 -5.54 3.41 18.49
C LEU A 24 -6.99 3.41 18.96
N LEU A 25 -7.53 2.30 19.44
CA LEU A 25 -8.86 2.23 20.04
C LEU A 25 -8.97 3.13 21.28
N ASP A 26 -7.97 3.14 22.14
CA ASP A 26 -7.92 4.04 23.30
C ASP A 26 -7.77 5.52 22.86
N THR A 27 -6.93 5.76 21.88
CA THR A 27 -6.74 7.10 21.32
C THR A 27 -8.03 7.68 20.75
N VAL A 28 -8.83 6.89 20.03
CA VAL A 28 -10.11 7.38 19.50
C VAL A 28 -11.14 7.65 20.58
N GLN A 29 -11.14 6.92 21.70
CA GLN A 29 -12.02 7.17 22.85
C GLN A 29 -11.71 8.53 23.49
N LYS A 30 -10.42 8.87 23.60
CA LYS A 30 -9.97 10.10 24.26
C LYS A 30 -10.16 11.34 23.38
N TYR A 31 -9.87 11.26 22.06
CA TYR A 31 -9.70 12.45 21.23
C TYR A 31 -10.70 12.62 20.09
N SER A 32 -11.42 11.57 19.70
CA SER A 32 -12.23 11.57 18.49
C SER A 32 -13.74 11.34 18.74
N ASP A 33 -14.50 11.07 17.69
CA ASP A 33 -15.92 10.70 17.78
C ASP A 33 -16.15 9.20 18.12
N LYS A 34 -15.21 8.60 18.83
CA LYS A 34 -15.22 7.23 19.38
C LYS A 34 -15.23 6.11 18.35
N ARG A 35 -14.83 6.39 17.12
CA ARG A 35 -14.71 5.38 16.07
C ARG A 35 -13.35 5.45 15.39
N LEU A 36 -12.76 4.30 15.18
CA LEU A 36 -11.63 4.10 14.29
C LEU A 36 -12.17 3.76 12.90
N HIS A 37 -11.87 4.58 11.88
CA HIS A 37 -12.37 4.37 10.53
C HIS A 37 -11.29 3.76 9.65
N LEU A 38 -11.52 2.53 9.21
CA LEU A 38 -10.68 1.81 8.26
C LEU A 38 -10.94 2.32 6.83
N THR A 39 -9.89 2.60 6.09
CA THR A 39 -10.00 3.11 4.72
C THR A 39 -9.72 2.02 3.67
N THR A 40 -10.17 2.23 2.43
CA THR A 40 -9.85 1.38 1.28
C THR A 40 -8.38 1.50 0.82
N ARG A 41 -7.51 2.16 1.58
CA ARG A 41 -6.06 2.23 1.34
C ARG A 41 -5.27 1.87 2.59
N GLN A 42 -5.84 0.97 3.38
CA GLN A 42 -5.14 0.35 4.50
C GLN A 42 -4.59 1.38 5.50
N ASP A 43 -5.30 2.50 5.64
CA ASP A 43 -5.04 3.53 6.64
C ASP A 43 -6.21 3.57 7.64
N PHE A 44 -5.95 4.03 8.86
CA PHE A 44 -7.00 4.42 9.80
C PHE A 44 -7.26 5.93 9.78
N GLN A 45 -8.46 6.33 10.15
CA GLN A 45 -8.83 7.74 10.34
C GLN A 45 -9.52 7.94 11.67
N LEU A 46 -9.12 9.00 12.36
CA LEU A 46 -9.74 9.51 13.56
C LEU A 46 -10.53 10.77 13.20
N HIS A 47 -11.83 10.79 13.45
CA HIS A 47 -12.73 11.87 13.07
C HIS A 47 -13.26 12.63 14.28
N GLY A 48 -13.80 13.83 14.05
CA GLY A 48 -14.46 14.61 15.08
C GLY A 48 -13.53 15.27 16.10
N ILE A 49 -12.23 15.37 15.79
CA ILE A 49 -11.21 15.88 16.69
C ILE A 49 -11.39 17.40 16.85
N LYS A 50 -11.48 17.87 18.07
CA LYS A 50 -11.53 19.29 18.38
C LYS A 50 -10.16 19.95 18.19
N ARG A 51 -10.16 21.23 17.85
CA ARG A 51 -8.92 21.97 17.56
C ARG A 51 -7.94 21.97 18.75
N GLU A 52 -8.46 22.16 19.93
CA GLU A 52 -7.70 22.21 21.18
C GLU A 52 -6.98 20.90 21.49
N ASN A 53 -7.52 19.76 21.02
CA ASN A 53 -6.94 18.45 21.25
C ASN A 53 -5.87 18.04 20.20
N LEU A 54 -5.70 18.83 19.11
CA LEU A 54 -4.77 18.44 18.04
C LEU A 54 -3.31 18.32 18.48
N PRO A 55 -2.74 19.26 19.27
CA PRO A 55 -1.34 19.14 19.66
C PRO A 55 -1.09 17.90 20.53
N ASP A 56 -1.92 17.67 21.54
CA ASP A 56 -1.80 16.52 22.45
C ASP A 56 -2.01 15.18 21.69
N LEU A 57 -2.98 15.12 20.80
CA LEU A 57 -3.20 13.94 19.96
C LEU A 57 -2.00 13.65 19.04
N LEU A 58 -1.44 14.66 18.38
CA LEU A 58 -0.29 14.48 17.47
C LEU A 58 0.94 14.00 18.27
N GLU A 59 1.17 14.56 19.44
CA GLU A 59 2.24 14.10 20.34
C GLU A 59 2.00 12.65 20.79
N THR A 60 0.76 12.33 21.18
CA THR A 60 0.36 11.00 21.62
C THR A 60 0.67 9.96 20.55
N ILE A 61 0.17 10.13 19.30
CA ILE A 61 0.41 9.16 18.22
C ILE A 61 1.88 9.11 17.81
N SER A 62 2.61 10.23 17.87
CA SER A 62 4.03 10.30 17.54
C SER A 62 4.90 9.50 18.51
N LYS A 63 4.58 9.49 19.81
CA LYS A 63 5.28 8.69 20.84
C LYS A 63 5.20 7.18 20.55
N ARG A 64 4.14 6.71 19.86
CA ARG A 64 3.99 5.33 19.44
C ARG A 64 4.60 5.05 18.05
N GLY A 65 5.23 6.05 17.43
CA GLY A 65 5.85 5.92 16.11
C GLY A 65 4.93 6.23 14.95
N PHE A 66 3.66 6.60 15.19
CA PHE A 66 2.75 6.99 14.11
C PHE A 66 2.98 8.43 13.68
N PHE A 67 2.85 8.68 12.40
CA PHE A 67 2.96 10.03 11.84
C PHE A 67 1.89 10.27 10.78
N THR A 68 1.69 11.55 10.44
CA THR A 68 0.62 12.00 9.54
C THR A 68 1.16 12.61 8.24
N LYS A 69 2.47 12.51 7.99
CA LYS A 69 3.12 13.08 6.81
C LYS A 69 2.57 12.42 5.54
N ALA A 70 2.25 13.21 4.52
CA ALA A 70 1.78 12.78 3.20
C ALA A 70 0.49 11.91 3.19
N THR A 71 -0.31 11.92 4.26
CA THR A 71 -1.54 11.12 4.33
C THR A 71 -2.75 11.79 3.68
N CYS A 72 -2.69 13.11 3.47
CA CYS A 72 -3.76 13.93 2.91
C CYS A 72 -3.24 14.90 1.85
N GLY A 73 -4.14 15.66 1.22
CA GLY A 73 -3.79 16.72 0.25
C GLY A 73 -3.36 16.19 -1.11
N ASP A 74 -2.54 16.95 -1.78
CA ASP A 74 -2.05 16.68 -3.13
C ASP A 74 -0.64 16.06 -3.05
N SER A 75 -0.58 14.84 -2.52
CA SER A 75 0.62 14.05 -2.24
C SER A 75 0.39 12.59 -2.56
N THR A 76 1.45 11.79 -2.48
CA THR A 76 1.35 10.33 -2.58
C THR A 76 0.57 9.77 -1.40
N ARG A 77 -0.35 8.87 -1.68
CA ARG A 77 -1.15 8.13 -0.69
C ARG A 77 -0.38 6.94 -0.17
N ALA A 78 -0.94 6.25 0.85
CA ALA A 78 -0.42 4.98 1.30
C ALA A 78 -0.19 4.05 0.11
N VAL A 79 0.96 3.39 0.10
CA VAL A 79 1.27 2.31 -0.83
C VAL A 79 0.49 1.09 -0.35
N ILE A 80 -0.22 0.42 -1.23
CA ILE A 80 -1.06 -0.72 -0.85
C ILE A 80 -0.57 -2.01 -1.49
N THR A 81 -0.79 -3.09 -0.77
CA THR A 81 -0.62 -4.49 -1.19
C THR A 81 -1.95 -5.22 -1.04
N PRO A 82 -2.13 -6.43 -1.58
CA PRO A 82 -3.24 -7.28 -1.19
C PRO A 82 -3.21 -7.57 0.31
N GLU A 83 -4.37 -7.73 0.91
CA GLU A 83 -4.54 -8.02 2.34
C GLU A 83 -3.97 -9.38 2.77
N THR A 84 -3.79 -10.28 1.82
CA THR A 84 -3.23 -11.63 2.03
C THR A 84 -1.75 -11.73 1.74
N THR A 85 -1.08 -10.61 1.47
CA THR A 85 0.37 -10.59 1.19
C THR A 85 1.15 -11.12 2.39
N GLY A 86 2.05 -12.08 2.14
CA GLY A 86 2.84 -12.76 3.17
C GLY A 86 2.06 -13.79 4.00
N PHE A 87 0.77 -14.02 3.68
CA PHE A 87 -0.12 -14.93 4.38
C PHE A 87 -0.53 -16.15 3.53
N GLU A 88 -1.01 -15.93 2.30
CA GLU A 88 -1.36 -16.99 1.35
C GLU A 88 -0.21 -17.30 0.40
N GLU A 89 -0.40 -18.34 -0.44
CA GLU A 89 0.51 -18.61 -1.55
C GLU A 89 0.52 -17.42 -2.54
N GLU A 90 1.72 -17.04 -2.96
CA GLU A 90 1.97 -15.87 -3.80
C GLU A 90 3.20 -16.07 -4.70
N VAL A 91 3.33 -15.27 -5.75
CA VAL A 91 4.52 -15.29 -6.61
C VAL A 91 5.77 -14.96 -5.79
N PHE A 92 5.69 -13.90 -5.00
CA PHE A 92 6.59 -13.57 -3.89
C PHE A 92 5.96 -12.46 -3.04
N ASP A 93 6.41 -12.33 -1.78
CA ASP A 93 5.95 -11.30 -0.87
C ASP A 93 6.32 -9.90 -1.40
N VAL A 94 5.31 -9.04 -1.55
CA VAL A 94 5.48 -7.66 -2.04
C VAL A 94 5.50 -6.62 -0.92
N SER A 95 5.35 -7.01 0.35
CA SER A 95 5.41 -6.11 1.51
C SER A 95 6.73 -5.34 1.60
N PRO A 96 7.92 -5.96 1.36
CA PRO A 96 9.19 -5.24 1.40
C PRO A 96 9.25 -4.07 0.42
N TYR A 97 8.70 -4.26 -0.79
CA TYR A 97 8.69 -3.22 -1.83
C TYR A 97 7.75 -2.07 -1.48
N ALA A 98 6.61 -2.36 -0.89
CA ALA A 98 5.67 -1.34 -0.41
C ALA A 98 6.28 -0.50 0.72
N LYS A 99 7.01 -1.14 1.64
CA LYS A 99 7.74 -0.49 2.73
C LYS A 99 8.84 0.41 2.21
N ILE A 100 9.75 -0.14 1.38
CA ILE A 100 10.84 0.62 0.78
C ILE A 100 10.30 1.82 -0.01
N THR A 101 9.20 1.62 -0.77
CA THR A 101 8.52 2.71 -1.47
C THR A 101 8.01 3.78 -0.50
N THR A 102 7.41 3.38 0.62
CA THR A 102 6.89 4.30 1.62
C THR A 102 8.01 5.13 2.23
N ASP A 103 9.11 4.50 2.64
CA ASP A 103 10.28 5.16 3.20
C ASP A 103 10.89 6.15 2.18
N TYR A 104 11.10 5.72 0.94
CA TYR A 104 11.60 6.55 -0.15
C TYR A 104 10.74 7.81 -0.41
N ILE A 105 9.40 7.65 -0.39
CA ILE A 105 8.46 8.77 -0.57
C ILE A 105 8.55 9.75 0.59
N LEU A 106 8.77 9.27 1.80
CA LEU A 106 8.75 10.09 3.02
C LEU A 106 10.08 10.76 3.32
N ASP A 107 11.19 10.23 2.82
CA ASP A 107 12.53 10.81 3.01
C ASP A 107 12.65 12.19 2.34
N GLY A 108 12.00 12.41 1.21
CA GLY A 108 12.04 13.66 0.46
C GLY A 108 10.72 14.45 0.43
N ARG A 109 10.80 15.69 -0.09
CA ARG A 109 9.62 16.52 -0.40
C ARG A 109 9.09 16.31 -1.82
N THR A 110 9.80 15.53 -2.63
CA THR A 110 9.54 15.33 -4.07
C THR A 110 8.15 14.78 -4.35
N PHE A 111 7.61 13.97 -3.45
CA PHE A 111 6.29 13.35 -3.58
C PHE A 111 5.14 14.15 -2.93
N MET A 112 5.42 15.42 -2.60
CA MET A 112 4.45 16.39 -2.10
C MET A 112 4.16 17.48 -3.15
N HIS A 113 3.08 18.23 -2.96
CA HIS A 113 2.68 19.31 -3.86
C HIS A 113 2.45 18.89 -5.31
N LEU A 114 2.00 17.64 -5.49
CA LEU A 114 1.61 17.12 -6.80
C LEU A 114 0.31 17.77 -7.31
N PRO A 115 -0.03 17.64 -8.59
CA PRO A 115 -1.31 18.17 -9.10
C PRO A 115 -2.53 17.63 -8.35
N ARG A 116 -2.44 16.38 -7.87
CA ARG A 116 -3.46 15.67 -7.09
C ARG A 116 -2.82 14.50 -6.34
N LYS A 117 -3.64 13.74 -5.59
CA LYS A 117 -3.23 12.48 -4.96
C LYS A 117 -2.59 11.54 -6.00
N TYR A 118 -1.46 10.97 -5.66
CA TYR A 118 -0.75 9.95 -6.41
C TYR A 118 -0.87 8.62 -5.67
N LYS A 119 -1.19 7.55 -6.37
CA LYS A 119 -1.52 6.26 -5.81
C LYS A 119 -0.61 5.18 -6.38
N ILE A 120 0.03 4.41 -5.51
CA ILE A 120 0.92 3.30 -5.83
C ILE A 120 0.32 2.03 -5.23
N ALA A 121 0.45 0.92 -5.95
CA ALA A 121 0.02 -0.38 -5.49
C ALA A 121 0.97 -1.47 -5.98
N PHE A 122 1.14 -2.49 -5.16
CA PHE A 122 1.77 -3.75 -5.54
C PHE A 122 0.73 -4.87 -5.54
N SER A 123 0.96 -5.91 -6.31
CA SER A 123 0.17 -7.14 -6.32
C SER A 123 1.11 -8.35 -6.30
N ASN A 124 0.79 -9.31 -5.45
CA ASN A 124 1.58 -10.51 -5.20
C ASN A 124 1.26 -11.67 -6.15
N LYS A 125 0.15 -11.59 -6.88
CA LYS A 125 -0.30 -12.60 -7.86
C LYS A 125 -1.28 -11.99 -8.89
N GLU A 126 -1.54 -12.70 -9.99
CA GLU A 126 -2.34 -12.18 -11.10
C GLU A 126 -3.82 -11.99 -10.72
N GLU A 127 -4.39 -12.85 -9.90
CA GLU A 127 -5.77 -12.77 -9.41
C GLU A 127 -6.03 -11.46 -8.68
N ASN A 128 -5.01 -10.90 -8.04
CA ASN A 128 -5.04 -9.62 -7.35
C ASN A 128 -4.68 -8.42 -8.26
N SER A 129 -4.61 -8.62 -9.58
CA SER A 129 -4.19 -7.58 -10.55
C SER A 129 -5.07 -6.33 -10.56
N LEU A 130 -6.29 -6.40 -10.01
CA LEU A 130 -7.15 -5.22 -9.84
C LEU A 130 -6.48 -4.15 -8.97
N TYR A 131 -5.72 -4.53 -7.95
CA TYR A 131 -4.98 -3.59 -7.10
C TYR A 131 -4.08 -2.67 -7.91
N VAL A 132 -3.37 -3.21 -8.91
CA VAL A 132 -2.46 -2.44 -9.75
C VAL A 132 -3.17 -1.66 -10.84
N LYS A 133 -4.23 -2.20 -11.45
CA LYS A 133 -4.92 -1.62 -12.61
C LYS A 133 -5.78 -0.39 -12.30
N ILE A 134 -6.11 -0.12 -11.03
CA ILE A 134 -6.92 1.03 -10.59
C ILE A 134 -6.10 2.12 -9.88
N ASN A 135 -4.80 2.09 -10.00
CA ASN A 135 -3.89 3.05 -9.39
C ASN A 135 -3.11 3.87 -10.43
N ASP A 136 -2.47 4.96 -10.02
CA ASP A 136 -1.71 5.82 -10.94
C ASP A 136 -0.47 5.08 -11.47
N ILE A 137 0.16 4.26 -10.62
CA ILE A 137 1.17 3.26 -11.00
C ILE A 137 0.96 1.99 -10.17
N GLY A 138 1.16 0.84 -10.79
CA GLY A 138 1.01 -0.47 -10.17
C GLY A 138 2.07 -1.44 -10.61
N PHE A 139 2.48 -2.33 -9.69
CA PHE A 139 3.51 -3.33 -9.87
C PHE A 139 2.92 -4.71 -9.56
N GLN A 140 2.84 -5.57 -10.55
CA GLN A 140 2.41 -6.96 -10.38
C GLN A 140 3.64 -7.85 -10.31
N ALA A 141 3.77 -8.62 -9.24
CA ALA A 141 4.84 -9.60 -9.07
C ALA A 141 4.84 -10.63 -10.20
N VAL A 142 5.99 -10.85 -10.79
CA VAL A 142 6.22 -11.88 -11.82
C VAL A 142 7.61 -12.47 -11.65
N ILE A 143 7.78 -13.72 -12.06
CA ILE A 143 9.09 -14.37 -12.19
C ILE A 143 9.31 -14.61 -13.68
N GLN A 144 10.43 -14.11 -14.20
CA GLN A 144 10.86 -14.32 -15.58
C GLN A 144 12.30 -14.83 -15.58
N ASP A 145 12.53 -15.97 -16.24
CA ASP A 145 13.85 -16.62 -16.30
C ASP A 145 14.50 -16.83 -14.92
N GLY A 146 13.68 -17.17 -13.93
CA GLY A 146 14.11 -17.39 -12.54
C GLY A 146 14.40 -16.12 -11.73
N LYS A 147 14.21 -14.93 -12.31
CA LYS A 147 14.40 -13.64 -11.65
C LYS A 147 13.07 -13.08 -11.18
N LYS A 148 13.05 -12.56 -9.94
CA LYS A 148 11.94 -11.75 -9.42
C LYS A 148 11.89 -10.40 -10.13
N GLY A 149 10.70 -9.93 -10.40
CA GLY A 149 10.49 -8.64 -11.02
C GLY A 149 9.01 -8.25 -11.08
N PHE A 150 8.72 -7.20 -11.82
CA PHE A 150 7.36 -6.67 -11.89
C PHE A 150 6.94 -6.38 -13.34
N ARG A 151 5.68 -6.72 -13.63
CA ARG A 151 4.95 -6.07 -14.73
C ARG A 151 4.45 -4.73 -14.20
N VAL A 152 4.69 -3.65 -14.97
CA VAL A 152 4.37 -2.28 -14.54
C VAL A 152 3.17 -1.75 -15.29
N TYR A 153 2.19 -1.25 -14.54
CA TYR A 153 0.98 -0.62 -15.04
C TYR A 153 0.95 0.87 -14.71
N VAL A 154 0.38 1.71 -15.58
CA VAL A 154 0.35 3.17 -15.40
C VAL A 154 -0.97 3.78 -15.89
N GLY A 155 -1.41 4.85 -15.23
CA GLY A 155 -2.53 5.67 -15.69
C GLY A 155 -3.92 5.19 -15.26
N GLY A 156 -4.02 4.25 -14.30
CA GLY A 156 -5.28 3.78 -13.78
C GLY A 156 -5.95 4.71 -12.76
N GLY A 157 -7.23 4.46 -12.51
CA GLY A 157 -7.93 5.16 -11.42
C GLY A 157 -9.45 5.02 -11.45
N ILE A 158 -10.03 5.02 -10.25
CA ILE A 158 -11.48 5.03 -10.03
C ILE A 158 -11.95 6.47 -9.81
N GLY A 159 -13.14 6.79 -10.29
CA GLY A 159 -13.81 8.08 -10.12
C GLY A 159 -14.92 8.25 -11.14
N PRO A 160 -15.43 9.48 -11.37
CA PRO A 160 -16.49 9.71 -12.35
C PRO A 160 -16.15 9.19 -13.76
N ILE A 161 -14.89 9.29 -14.16
CA ILE A 161 -14.35 8.64 -15.36
C ILE A 161 -13.32 7.63 -14.87
N SER A 162 -13.69 6.37 -14.79
CA SER A 162 -12.77 5.27 -14.44
C SER A 162 -11.92 4.90 -15.64
N THR A 163 -10.66 4.55 -15.37
CA THR A 163 -9.68 4.16 -16.39
C THR A 163 -8.89 2.99 -15.82
N ASN A 164 -8.79 1.91 -16.59
CA ASN A 164 -7.81 0.86 -16.31
C ASN A 164 -6.42 1.37 -16.66
N ALA A 165 -5.44 1.00 -15.84
CA ALA A 165 -4.04 1.23 -16.16
C ALA A 165 -3.64 0.40 -17.40
N ILE A 166 -2.76 0.97 -18.20
CA ILE A 166 -2.13 0.30 -19.33
C ILE A 166 -0.78 -0.28 -18.94
N VAL A 167 -0.30 -1.27 -19.67
CA VAL A 167 1.03 -1.88 -19.43
C VAL A 167 2.11 -0.92 -19.91
N LEU A 168 3.00 -0.52 -19.00
CA LEU A 168 4.18 0.29 -19.32
C LEU A 168 5.39 -0.60 -19.62
N ARG A 169 5.54 -1.68 -18.86
CA ARG A 169 6.58 -2.71 -19.02
C ARG A 169 6.00 -4.08 -18.72
N GLU A 170 6.34 -5.06 -19.53
CA GLU A 170 6.00 -6.46 -19.25
C GLU A 170 6.83 -7.03 -18.13
N PHE A 171 8.10 -6.59 -18.03
CA PHE A 171 9.01 -6.98 -16.97
C PHE A 171 10.03 -5.87 -16.67
N ILE A 172 10.31 -5.69 -15.39
CA ILE A 172 11.47 -4.98 -14.84
C ILE A 172 12.07 -5.83 -13.73
N GLU A 173 13.36 -5.73 -13.48
CA GLU A 173 13.98 -6.39 -12.33
C GLU A 173 13.49 -5.78 -11.01
N GLU A 174 13.49 -6.58 -9.95
CA GLU A 174 12.91 -6.20 -8.65
C GLU A 174 13.56 -4.97 -8.00
N ASP A 175 14.79 -4.62 -8.34
CA ASP A 175 15.51 -3.46 -7.79
C ASP A 175 15.32 -2.17 -8.61
N GLU A 176 14.53 -2.22 -9.69
CA GLU A 176 14.30 -1.07 -10.58
C GLU A 176 13.03 -0.27 -10.28
N PHE A 177 12.11 -0.79 -9.46
CA PHE A 177 10.78 -0.19 -9.29
C PHE A 177 10.81 1.28 -8.84
N LEU A 178 11.81 1.72 -8.06
CA LEU A 178 11.92 3.11 -7.60
C LEU A 178 12.20 4.09 -8.75
N TYR A 179 12.90 3.66 -9.82
CA TYR A 179 13.09 4.49 -11.03
C TYR A 179 11.74 4.80 -11.67
N TYR A 180 10.88 3.79 -11.82
CA TYR A 180 9.55 3.94 -12.40
C TYR A 180 8.64 4.79 -11.53
N ILE A 181 8.64 4.58 -10.22
CA ILE A 181 7.86 5.39 -9.27
C ILE A 181 8.23 6.86 -9.40
N HIS A 182 9.53 7.18 -9.44
CA HIS A 182 10.03 8.55 -9.52
C HIS A 182 9.74 9.19 -10.89
N ALA A 183 10.06 8.50 -11.99
CA ALA A 183 9.85 8.99 -13.34
C ALA A 183 8.36 9.28 -13.62
N ILE A 184 7.47 8.33 -13.31
CA ILE A 184 6.01 8.51 -13.51
C ILE A 184 5.46 9.60 -12.60
N ARG A 185 5.96 9.73 -11.37
CA ARG A 185 5.66 10.88 -10.51
C ARG A 185 6.07 12.20 -11.18
N SER A 186 7.21 12.25 -11.84
CA SER A 186 7.68 13.47 -12.54
C SER A 186 6.81 13.79 -13.75
N VAL A 187 6.45 12.81 -14.57
CA VAL A 187 5.42 12.96 -15.62
C VAL A 187 4.14 13.57 -15.04
N PHE A 188 3.68 13.06 -13.91
CA PHE A 188 2.46 13.55 -13.26
C PHE A 188 2.63 14.99 -12.74
N ASN A 189 3.79 15.31 -12.14
CA ASN A 189 4.08 16.65 -11.63
C ASN A 189 4.04 17.70 -12.73
N ASP A 190 4.65 17.40 -13.88
CA ASP A 190 4.91 18.36 -14.96
C ASP A 190 3.73 18.47 -15.92
N HIS A 191 3.01 17.37 -16.17
CA HIS A 191 1.91 17.32 -17.15
C HIS A 191 0.52 17.22 -16.51
N GLY A 192 0.41 17.04 -15.19
CA GLY A 192 -0.86 16.99 -14.48
C GLY A 192 -1.57 18.36 -14.44
N ASN A 193 -2.89 18.35 -14.65
CA ASN A 193 -3.67 19.57 -14.65
C ASN A 193 -3.83 20.16 -13.25
N ARG A 194 -3.18 21.29 -12.98
CA ARG A 194 -3.27 22.01 -11.69
C ARG A 194 -4.42 23.03 -11.63
N LYS A 195 -5.03 23.37 -12.79
CA LYS A 195 -6.10 24.37 -12.87
C LYS A 195 -7.48 23.75 -12.60
N ILE A 196 -7.74 22.57 -13.14
CA ILE A 196 -9.04 21.89 -13.05
C ILE A 196 -8.92 20.68 -12.13
N ARG A 197 -9.24 20.85 -10.84
CA ARG A 197 -9.11 19.81 -9.80
C ARG A 197 -9.81 18.49 -10.14
N ALA A 198 -10.94 18.53 -10.84
CA ALA A 198 -11.67 17.34 -11.28
C ALA A 198 -10.90 16.52 -12.33
N ARG A 199 -10.00 17.15 -13.08
CA ARG A 199 -9.17 16.56 -14.14
C ARG A 199 -7.67 16.52 -13.80
N ALA A 200 -7.31 16.57 -12.53
CA ALA A 200 -5.93 16.70 -12.08
C ALA A 200 -5.18 15.36 -11.88
N ARG A 201 -5.87 14.18 -11.99
CA ARG A 201 -5.24 12.87 -11.81
C ARG A 201 -4.40 12.47 -13.04
N LEU A 202 -3.35 11.63 -12.83
CA LEU A 202 -2.46 11.13 -13.87
C LEU A 202 -3.22 10.53 -15.06
N ARG A 203 -4.29 9.76 -14.81
CA ARG A 203 -5.12 9.18 -15.89
C ARG A 203 -5.65 10.19 -16.91
N TYR A 204 -5.81 11.45 -16.52
CA TYR A 204 -6.24 12.48 -17.48
C TYR A 204 -5.10 12.93 -18.39
N VAL A 205 -3.84 12.77 -18.01
CA VAL A 205 -2.69 12.94 -18.92
C VAL A 205 -2.75 11.85 -19.99
N LEU A 206 -2.95 10.58 -19.58
CA LEU A 206 -3.15 9.46 -20.50
C LEU A 206 -4.34 9.70 -21.45
N LEU A 207 -5.51 10.08 -20.91
CA LEU A 207 -6.71 10.31 -21.73
C LEU A 207 -6.57 11.47 -22.72
N ASN A 208 -5.80 12.48 -22.39
CA ASN A 208 -5.59 13.65 -23.25
C ASN A 208 -4.55 13.40 -24.36
N LEU A 209 -3.50 12.63 -24.07
CA LEU A 209 -2.43 12.34 -25.03
C LEU A 209 -2.75 11.12 -25.91
N GLY A 210 -3.57 10.20 -25.43
CA GLY A 210 -3.68 8.86 -25.97
C GLY A 210 -2.54 7.96 -25.48
N GLU A 211 -2.73 6.65 -25.67
CA GLU A 211 -1.85 5.62 -25.09
C GLU A 211 -0.41 5.72 -25.63
N GLU A 212 -0.24 5.78 -26.95
CA GLU A 212 1.07 5.80 -27.61
C GLU A 212 1.93 6.97 -27.12
N LYS A 213 1.44 8.19 -27.22
CA LYS A 213 2.16 9.40 -26.79
C LYS A 213 2.40 9.44 -25.28
N PHE A 214 1.48 8.88 -24.51
CA PHE A 214 1.65 8.82 -23.06
C PHE A 214 2.76 7.83 -22.68
N LEU A 215 2.85 6.68 -23.36
CA LEU A 215 3.94 5.71 -23.16
C LEU A 215 5.29 6.28 -23.62
N GLU A 216 5.34 6.98 -24.75
CA GLU A 216 6.53 7.70 -25.22
C GLU A 216 7.03 8.69 -24.16
N LEU A 217 6.13 9.52 -23.64
CA LEU A 217 6.43 10.49 -22.58
C LEU A 217 6.96 9.79 -21.30
N CYS A 218 6.30 8.72 -20.87
CA CYS A 218 6.77 7.94 -19.71
C CYS A 218 8.18 7.38 -19.95
N ASN A 219 8.45 6.86 -21.15
CA ASN A 219 9.75 6.30 -21.51
C ASN A 219 10.85 7.35 -21.52
N GLU A 220 10.57 8.55 -22.02
CA GLU A 220 11.48 9.67 -21.98
C GLU A 220 11.90 10.02 -20.56
N TYR A 221 10.92 10.16 -19.66
CA TYR A 221 11.19 10.47 -18.24
C TYR A 221 11.94 9.35 -17.52
N ILE A 222 11.65 8.10 -17.81
CA ILE A 222 12.37 6.94 -17.27
C ILE A 222 13.82 6.99 -17.74
N SER A 223 14.08 7.16 -19.05
CA SER A 223 15.42 7.21 -19.62
C SER A 223 16.23 8.37 -19.05
N ASN A 224 15.65 9.55 -18.93
CA ASN A 224 16.29 10.72 -18.35
C ASN A 224 16.66 10.49 -16.88
N PHE A 225 15.77 9.85 -16.12
CA PHE A 225 16.03 9.56 -14.71
C PHE A 225 17.11 8.48 -14.52
N TYR A 226 17.14 7.46 -15.37
CA TYR A 226 18.25 6.49 -15.41
C TYR A 226 19.57 7.18 -15.76
N ALA A 227 19.60 8.08 -16.75
CA ALA A 227 20.80 8.82 -17.12
C ALA A 227 21.28 9.72 -15.97
N GLU A 228 20.36 10.32 -15.19
CA GLU A 228 20.71 11.16 -14.02
C GLU A 228 21.27 10.33 -12.85
N LYS A 229 20.64 9.22 -12.51
CA LYS A 229 20.96 8.44 -11.31
C LYS A 229 21.97 7.32 -11.56
N GLY A 230 22.13 6.86 -12.81
CA GLY A 230 22.92 5.66 -13.11
C GLY A 230 22.47 4.49 -12.25
N ASP A 231 23.38 3.68 -11.79
CA ASP A 231 23.09 2.51 -10.94
C ASP A 231 22.88 2.85 -9.45
N SER A 232 23.03 4.11 -9.06
CA SER A 232 23.03 4.49 -7.64
C SER A 232 21.72 4.14 -6.92
N LEU A 233 20.58 4.33 -7.58
CA LEU A 233 19.29 4.00 -7.00
C LEU A 233 19.02 2.48 -7.00
N LYS A 234 19.54 1.76 -8.00
CA LYS A 234 19.49 0.29 -8.06
C LYS A 234 20.31 -0.32 -6.91
N ILE A 235 21.53 0.16 -6.69
CA ILE A 235 22.40 -0.26 -5.57
C ILE A 235 21.71 0.05 -4.23
N TYR A 236 21.15 1.24 -4.07
CA TYR A 236 20.38 1.63 -2.88
C TYR A 236 19.19 0.69 -2.64
N THR A 237 18.41 0.44 -3.68
CA THR A 237 17.23 -0.45 -3.60
C THR A 237 17.65 -1.87 -3.22
N ARG A 238 18.70 -2.41 -3.85
CA ARG A 238 19.21 -3.75 -3.56
C ARG A 238 19.63 -3.89 -2.11
N LYS A 239 20.38 -2.93 -1.59
CA LYS A 239 20.78 -2.92 -0.17
C LYS A 239 19.55 -3.00 0.77
N LEU A 240 18.49 -2.23 0.49
CA LEU A 240 17.28 -2.26 1.32
C LEU A 240 16.52 -3.60 1.19
N LEU A 241 16.51 -4.20 0.00
CA LEU A 241 15.91 -5.51 -0.22
C LEU A 241 16.67 -6.60 0.55
N ASP A 242 18.00 -6.58 0.52
CA ASP A 242 18.83 -7.54 1.23
C ASP A 242 18.63 -7.43 2.76
N GLU A 243 18.55 -6.20 3.29
CA GLU A 243 18.25 -5.96 4.71
C GLU A 243 16.85 -6.51 5.09
N ARG A 244 15.88 -6.35 4.21
CA ARG A 244 14.52 -6.87 4.41
C ARG A 244 14.45 -8.39 4.32
N GLU A 245 15.18 -9.00 3.41
CA GLU A 245 15.23 -10.46 3.28
C GLU A 245 15.67 -11.15 4.58
N ILE A 246 16.59 -10.52 5.33
CA ILE A 246 17.01 -11.02 6.64
C ILE A 246 15.83 -10.99 7.63
N LEU A 247 15.10 -9.88 7.71
CA LEU A 247 13.94 -9.73 8.59
C LEU A 247 12.80 -10.69 8.22
N ASP A 248 12.58 -10.89 6.92
CA ASP A 248 11.55 -11.81 6.43
C ASP A 248 11.89 -13.28 6.76
N LYS A 249 13.17 -13.64 6.71
CA LYS A 249 13.63 -14.97 7.18
C LYS A 249 13.38 -15.16 8.68
N GLU A 250 13.60 -14.14 9.49
CA GLU A 250 13.31 -14.19 10.93
C GLU A 250 11.79 -14.32 11.20
N LYS A 251 10.96 -13.55 10.49
CA LYS A 251 9.49 -13.68 10.57
C LYS A 251 9.02 -15.07 10.17
N LYS A 252 9.57 -15.61 9.06
CA LYS A 252 9.28 -16.97 8.59
C LYS A 252 9.62 -18.04 9.63
N LEU A 253 10.79 -17.95 10.27
CA LEU A 253 11.18 -18.89 11.32
C LEU A 253 10.20 -18.84 12.50
N LYS A 254 9.81 -17.65 12.96
CA LYS A 254 8.78 -17.50 14.02
C LYS A 254 7.44 -18.13 13.64
N LYS A 255 6.97 -17.97 12.38
CA LYS A 255 5.74 -18.61 11.91
C LYS A 255 5.85 -20.15 11.93
N ILE A 256 6.98 -20.69 11.49
CA ILE A 256 7.23 -22.14 11.53
C ILE A 256 7.23 -22.66 12.97
N GLU A 257 7.78 -21.91 13.92
CA GLU A 257 7.76 -22.28 15.35
C GLU A 257 6.34 -22.23 15.94
N LEU A 258 5.53 -21.23 15.53
CA LEU A 258 4.18 -21.04 16.08
C LEU A 258 3.14 -21.99 15.48
N PHE A 259 3.23 -22.30 14.21
CA PHE A 259 2.22 -23.08 13.49
C PHE A 259 2.75 -24.45 13.06
N SER A 260 3.47 -24.53 11.95
CA SER A 260 4.02 -25.74 11.38
C SER A 260 5.11 -25.44 10.36
N SER A 261 6.01 -26.40 10.14
CA SER A 261 6.92 -26.37 8.99
C SER A 261 6.27 -26.86 7.68
N GLU A 262 5.09 -27.49 7.76
CA GLU A 262 4.34 -27.96 6.60
C GLU A 262 3.54 -26.82 5.98
N GLU A 263 3.72 -26.61 4.68
CA GLU A 263 2.92 -25.65 3.92
C GLU A 263 1.56 -26.28 3.55
N ASN A 264 0.51 -25.44 3.51
CA ASN A 264 -0.80 -25.83 3.02
C ASN A 264 -0.76 -26.01 1.50
N THR A 265 -1.55 -26.97 1.02
CA THR A 265 -1.83 -27.16 -0.41
C THR A 265 -3.28 -26.78 -0.69
N ASP A 266 -3.59 -26.46 -1.96
CA ASP A 266 -4.98 -26.22 -2.39
C ASP A 266 -5.93 -27.33 -1.94
N GLU A 267 -5.49 -28.59 -1.97
CA GLU A 267 -6.29 -29.74 -1.57
C GLU A 267 -6.48 -29.79 -0.05
N SER A 268 -5.43 -29.49 0.74
CA SER A 268 -5.53 -29.43 2.21
C SER A 268 -6.48 -28.32 2.66
N ILE A 269 -6.41 -27.15 2.03
CA ILE A 269 -7.29 -26.02 2.32
C ILE A 269 -8.75 -26.33 1.96
N LYS A 270 -9.00 -26.92 0.79
CA LYS A 270 -10.35 -27.34 0.36
C LYS A 270 -10.98 -28.37 1.27
N ASN A 271 -10.18 -29.19 1.94
CA ASN A 271 -10.66 -30.24 2.85
C ASN A 271 -10.68 -29.83 4.32
N ASP A 272 -10.18 -28.63 4.66
CA ASP A 272 -10.15 -28.12 6.02
C ASP A 272 -11.56 -27.75 6.51
N GLU A 273 -12.05 -28.49 7.50
CA GLU A 273 -13.39 -28.29 8.10
C GLU A 273 -13.51 -26.94 8.82
N PHE A 274 -12.42 -26.40 9.38
CA PHE A 274 -12.43 -25.10 10.03
C PHE A 274 -12.59 -23.97 9.01
N VAL A 275 -11.86 -24.02 7.90
CA VAL A 275 -12.01 -23.07 6.77
C VAL A 275 -13.42 -23.12 6.20
N LYS A 276 -14.02 -24.32 6.09
CA LYS A 276 -15.40 -24.48 5.60
C LYS A 276 -16.46 -23.97 6.55
N SER A 277 -16.16 -23.87 7.84
CA SER A 277 -17.14 -23.48 8.87
C SER A 277 -17.62 -22.03 8.76
N ASP A 278 -16.79 -21.14 8.28
CA ASP A 278 -17.14 -19.71 8.03
C ASP A 278 -16.40 -19.18 6.80
N ARG A 279 -17.15 -18.56 5.89
CA ARG A 279 -16.65 -17.92 4.67
C ARG A 279 -15.63 -16.79 4.88
N ASN A 280 -15.48 -16.30 6.10
CA ASN A 280 -14.50 -15.27 6.45
C ASN A 280 -13.19 -15.88 6.97
N ILE A 281 -13.14 -17.18 7.22
CA ILE A 281 -11.93 -17.87 7.61
C ILE A 281 -11.12 -18.19 6.35
N VAL A 282 -9.84 -17.92 6.39
CA VAL A 282 -8.88 -18.26 5.33
C VAL A 282 -7.69 -18.98 5.95
N ALA A 283 -7.19 -20.00 5.26
CA ALA A 283 -5.97 -20.67 5.66
C ALA A 283 -4.76 -19.82 5.26
N GLY A 284 -3.77 -19.73 6.14
CA GLY A 284 -2.48 -19.18 5.83
C GLY A 284 -1.60 -20.14 5.05
N LYS A 285 -0.37 -19.73 4.79
CA LYS A 285 0.62 -20.54 4.06
C LYS A 285 1.00 -21.81 4.82
N TYR A 286 1.07 -21.75 6.14
CA TYR A 286 1.48 -22.84 6.97
C TYR A 286 0.28 -23.56 7.60
N LYS A 287 0.40 -24.88 7.80
CA LYS A 287 -0.63 -25.70 8.41
C LYS A 287 -0.92 -25.25 9.83
N GLY A 288 -2.20 -24.97 10.14
CA GLY A 288 -2.65 -24.41 11.41
C GLY A 288 -2.60 -22.89 11.50
N GLU A 289 -2.12 -22.19 10.46
CA GLU A 289 -2.20 -20.74 10.35
C GLU A 289 -3.54 -20.36 9.73
N TYR A 290 -4.34 -19.52 10.43
CA TYR A 290 -5.63 -19.07 9.96
C TYR A 290 -5.76 -17.55 10.08
N GLY A 291 -6.46 -16.95 9.14
CA GLY A 291 -6.86 -15.55 9.16
C GLY A 291 -8.38 -15.41 9.14
N TYR A 292 -8.88 -14.25 9.59
CA TYR A 292 -10.29 -13.96 9.57
C TYR A 292 -10.56 -12.60 8.90
N TYR A 293 -11.39 -12.59 7.85
CA TYR A 293 -11.80 -11.36 7.18
C TYR A 293 -12.79 -10.56 8.00
N LEU A 294 -12.34 -9.48 8.59
CA LEU A 294 -13.19 -8.51 9.27
C LEU A 294 -13.84 -7.56 8.27
N ARG A 295 -15.15 -7.39 8.36
CA ARG A 295 -15.93 -6.51 7.48
C ARG A 295 -16.71 -5.49 8.29
N PRO A 296 -16.03 -4.49 8.91
CA PRO A 296 -16.71 -3.52 9.76
C PRO A 296 -17.69 -2.67 8.94
N ALA A 297 -18.87 -2.45 9.48
CA ALA A 297 -19.92 -1.70 8.81
C ALA A 297 -19.45 -0.29 8.44
N ARG A 298 -19.43 0.02 7.14
CA ARG A 298 -18.91 1.28 6.57
C ARG A 298 -17.45 1.58 6.97
N GLY A 299 -16.66 0.55 7.28
CA GLY A 299 -15.27 0.69 7.72
C GLY A 299 -15.10 1.26 9.13
N ASN A 300 -16.14 1.30 9.97
CA ASN A 300 -16.04 1.83 11.34
C ASN A 300 -15.88 0.71 12.35
N ILE A 301 -14.91 0.87 13.24
CA ILE A 301 -14.65 -0.01 14.38
C ILE A 301 -14.83 0.82 15.64
N TYR A 302 -15.71 0.39 16.53
CA TYR A 302 -15.90 0.99 17.85
C TYR A 302 -15.08 0.20 18.88
N LYS A 303 -14.76 0.84 20.03
CA LYS A 303 -13.88 0.22 21.02
C LYS A 303 -14.39 -1.15 21.48
N GLU A 304 -15.66 -1.26 21.81
CA GLU A 304 -16.28 -2.53 22.25
C GLU A 304 -16.19 -3.65 21.21
N ASP A 305 -16.28 -3.31 19.91
CA ASP A 305 -16.12 -4.27 18.82
C ASP A 305 -14.63 -4.61 18.62
N GLY A 306 -13.75 -3.62 18.76
CA GLY A 306 -12.30 -3.81 18.64
C GLY A 306 -11.72 -4.67 19.76
N GLU A 307 -12.18 -4.47 21.01
CA GLU A 307 -11.77 -5.29 22.16
C GLU A 307 -12.14 -6.77 21.96
N LYS A 308 -13.32 -7.07 21.45
CA LYS A 308 -13.74 -8.45 21.12
C LYS A 308 -12.94 -9.11 19.98
N LEU A 309 -12.22 -8.33 19.18
CA LEU A 309 -11.34 -8.85 18.12
C LEU A 309 -9.97 -9.23 18.67
N ILE A 310 -9.62 -8.74 19.84
CA ILE A 310 -8.32 -8.94 20.49
C ILE A 310 -8.40 -10.12 21.47
N GLU A 311 -9.56 -10.33 22.11
CA GLU A 311 -9.86 -11.49 22.96
C GLU A 311 -9.94 -12.79 22.13
#